data_e06eeffcae56438afb438598eb93dd31
#
_entry.id   e06eeffcae56438afb438598eb93dd31
#
_cell.length_a   1.000
_cell.length_b   1.000
_cell.length_c   1.000
_cell.angle_alpha   90.00
_cell.angle_beta   90.00
_cell.angle_gamma   90.00
#
_symmetry.space_group_name_H-M   'P 1'
#
loop_
_entity.id
_entity.type
_entity.pdbx_description
1 polymer ?
#
loop_
_entity_poly.entity_id
_entity_poly.type
_entity_poly.pdbx_seq_one_letter_code
_entity_poly.pdbx_strand_id
1 'polypeptide(L)'
;MRASIEENRRVQEARMKPWKQIDLNTKGKVRFTPLGGLGEIGGNIAVLETESTAIIIDVGMSFPDETMHGVDILVPDFSYLHAIKDKIKAIVITHGHEDHIGAMPYLFKELKFPVYGTPLALAMIENKFNEHGLKADAKYFNFVTKRKQYAIGDMKIEWIHNTHSIIDACSLAIETPAGILMHTADFKIDHTPVDGYTMDLRRYAYYGEKGVLCLFSDSTNSHNPGFTKSETVVGKTFDTLFEMAKGRVIMSTFSSNVHRIFQAMERGVKHNRKICVIGRSMERNVETNRALGFVDIDDRHFIEVHEVPKYADHEVLIVTTGSQGETMAALNRMATDEHRHIKLKPSDTVIISASAIPGNEASVSKLMNLLMKAGVTVRYKEFSDIHVSGHAAQEEQKLIIRLVQPKFFLPVHGEYNHIARHAKTAVECGVDERNILLMSDGDQVEITPKYLKKVKTVKTGKTYIDNQNNMTIENDVVLDRQKLAEDGIVTIVAQISQANGKMVGKPVVHTHGLVPDKEDKKFAKEIEHLLETMLLNMKEGAMKDHTIIENELRNAVRKHVIRTKKRYPLIIPTVFIV
;
A
#
# COMPACT_ATOMS: atom_id res chain seq x y z
N MET A 1 -20.47 54.44 -4.59
CA MET A 1 -19.56 53.75 -3.66
C MET A 1 -20.25 52.59 -2.93
N ARG A 2 -21.31 52.81 -2.09
CA ARG A 2 -21.96 51.67 -1.36
C ARG A 2 -22.47 50.55 -2.30
N ALA A 3 -23.17 50.89 -3.40
CA ALA A 3 -23.67 49.94 -4.38
C ALA A 3 -22.52 49.14 -5.04
N SER A 4 -21.37 49.78 -5.33
CA SER A 4 -20.20 49.11 -5.89
C SER A 4 -19.53 48.17 -4.88
N ILE A 5 -19.52 48.53 -3.59
CA ILE A 5 -19.02 47.65 -2.52
C ILE A 5 -19.93 46.43 -2.38
N GLU A 6 -21.21 46.61 -2.40
CA GLU A 6 -22.20 45.52 -2.30
C GLU A 6 -22.10 44.56 -3.52
N GLU A 7 -21.96 45.10 -4.73
CA GLU A 7 -21.75 44.28 -5.93
C GLU A 7 -20.43 43.50 -5.89
N ASN A 8 -19.32 44.14 -5.51
CA ASN A 8 -18.04 43.44 -5.34
C ASN A 8 -18.13 42.34 -4.30
N ARG A 9 -18.82 42.57 -3.19
CA ARG A 9 -19.07 41.57 -2.16
C ARG A 9 -19.85 40.39 -2.71
N ARG A 10 -20.91 40.64 -3.46
CA ARG A 10 -21.74 39.62 -4.11
C ARG A 10 -20.96 38.78 -5.09
N VAL A 11 -20.08 39.40 -5.91
CA VAL A 11 -19.17 38.70 -6.83
C VAL A 11 -18.20 37.82 -6.04
N GLN A 12 -17.60 38.32 -4.94
CA GLN A 12 -16.69 37.53 -4.11
C GLN A 12 -17.39 36.35 -3.44
N GLU A 13 -18.63 36.55 -2.92
CA GLU A 13 -19.40 35.48 -2.31
C GLU A 13 -19.82 34.41 -3.34
N ALA A 14 -20.17 34.83 -4.56
CA ALA A 14 -20.51 33.89 -5.64
C ALA A 14 -19.32 33.02 -6.04
N ARG A 15 -18.14 33.62 -6.23
CA ARG A 15 -16.95 32.88 -6.64
C ARG A 15 -16.43 31.92 -5.54
N MET A 16 -16.71 32.20 -4.26
CA MET A 16 -16.31 31.35 -3.13
C MET A 16 -17.16 30.08 -2.97
N LYS A 17 -18.28 30.00 -3.68
CA LYS A 17 -19.20 28.87 -3.63
C LYS A 17 -19.71 28.52 -5.03
N PRO A 18 -18.83 28.16 -5.98
CA PRO A 18 -19.22 27.92 -7.36
C PRO A 18 -20.21 26.76 -7.48
N TRP A 19 -20.19 25.80 -6.57
CA TRP A 19 -21.15 24.70 -6.50
C TRP A 19 -22.62 25.16 -6.25
N LYS A 20 -22.87 26.42 -5.86
CA LYS A 20 -24.26 26.97 -5.80
C LYS A 20 -24.91 27.05 -7.18
N GLN A 21 -24.11 26.98 -8.26
CA GLN A 21 -24.63 26.92 -9.63
C GLN A 21 -25.10 25.50 -10.00
N ILE A 22 -24.76 24.47 -9.20
CA ILE A 22 -25.22 23.10 -9.45
C ILE A 22 -26.74 23.07 -9.29
N ASP A 23 -27.44 22.54 -10.31
CA ASP A 23 -28.88 22.38 -10.26
C ASP A 23 -29.24 21.33 -9.18
N LEU A 24 -29.81 21.83 -8.08
CA LEU A 24 -30.27 21.00 -6.97
C LEU A 24 -31.48 20.12 -7.32
N ASN A 25 -32.14 20.36 -8.45
CA ASN A 25 -33.24 19.53 -8.92
C ASN A 25 -32.79 18.32 -9.74
N THR A 26 -31.49 18.24 -10.06
CA THR A 26 -30.91 17.06 -10.70
C THR A 26 -31.22 15.82 -9.86
N LYS A 27 -31.80 14.81 -10.49
CA LYS A 27 -32.15 13.53 -9.83
C LYS A 27 -31.01 12.54 -9.80
N GLY A 28 -29.88 12.88 -10.41
CA GLY A 28 -28.69 12.04 -10.44
C GLY A 28 -28.14 11.75 -9.04
N LYS A 29 -27.68 10.55 -8.84
CA LYS A 29 -26.97 10.11 -7.64
C LYS A 29 -25.78 9.25 -8.02
N VAL A 30 -24.73 9.33 -7.21
CA VAL A 30 -23.58 8.42 -7.29
C VAL A 30 -23.31 7.82 -5.93
N ARG A 31 -22.71 6.66 -5.92
CA ARG A 31 -22.22 6.00 -4.71
C ARG A 31 -20.73 5.78 -4.82
N PHE A 32 -20.01 6.15 -3.78
CA PHE A 32 -18.59 5.87 -3.64
C PHE A 32 -18.42 4.83 -2.53
N THR A 33 -17.64 3.79 -2.83
CA THR A 33 -17.41 2.67 -1.92
C THR A 33 -15.92 2.34 -1.94
N PRO A 34 -15.12 2.77 -0.95
CA PRO A 34 -13.74 2.30 -0.80
C PRO A 34 -13.76 0.83 -0.38
N LEU A 35 -12.94 0.02 -1.01
CA LEU A 35 -12.75 -1.40 -0.66
C LEU A 35 -11.39 -1.65 -0.02
N GLY A 36 -10.53 -0.62 0.00
CA GLY A 36 -9.22 -0.58 0.61
C GLY A 36 -8.63 0.83 0.54
N GLY A 37 -7.58 1.10 1.33
CA GLY A 37 -6.85 2.37 1.35
C GLY A 37 -7.35 3.40 2.37
N LEU A 38 -8.35 3.08 3.19
CA LEU A 38 -8.82 3.94 4.27
C LEU A 38 -8.54 3.34 5.64
N GLY A 39 -7.90 4.12 6.50
CA GLY A 39 -7.45 3.65 7.82
C GLY A 39 -6.13 2.87 7.75
N GLU A 40 -5.52 2.80 6.58
CA GLU A 40 -4.26 2.14 6.32
C GLU A 40 -3.45 2.88 5.23
N ILE A 41 -2.20 2.47 5.02
CA ILE A 41 -1.37 2.91 3.89
C ILE A 41 -1.28 1.77 2.88
N GLY A 42 -1.67 2.05 1.63
CA GLY A 42 -1.69 1.07 0.54
C GLY A 42 -3.03 0.40 0.34
N GLY A 43 -3.12 -0.51 -0.64
CA GLY A 43 -4.33 -1.26 -0.96
C GLY A 43 -5.46 -0.42 -1.56
N ASN A 44 -5.12 0.67 -2.23
CA ASN A 44 -6.09 1.62 -2.76
C ASN A 44 -6.97 0.99 -3.84
N ILE A 45 -8.25 0.87 -3.55
CA ILE A 45 -9.28 0.43 -4.47
C ILE A 45 -10.63 1.03 -4.05
N ALA A 46 -11.32 1.65 -4.99
CA ALA A 46 -12.64 2.19 -4.74
C ALA A 46 -13.58 1.95 -5.92
N VAL A 47 -14.86 1.87 -5.65
CA VAL A 47 -15.91 1.77 -6.67
C VAL A 47 -16.73 3.04 -6.69
N LEU A 48 -16.89 3.64 -7.86
CA LEU A 48 -17.80 4.73 -8.11
C LEU A 48 -18.95 4.22 -8.97
N GLU A 49 -20.18 4.39 -8.50
CA GLU A 49 -21.39 3.86 -9.13
C GLU A 49 -22.41 4.94 -9.38
N THR A 50 -22.97 4.95 -10.59
CA THR A 50 -24.27 5.58 -10.89
C THR A 50 -25.38 4.52 -10.80
N GLU A 51 -26.54 4.78 -11.36
CA GLU A 51 -27.60 3.76 -11.45
C GLU A 51 -27.26 2.64 -12.41
N SER A 52 -26.64 2.95 -13.56
CA SER A 52 -26.38 2.03 -14.68
C SER A 52 -24.92 1.63 -14.85
N THR A 53 -23.99 2.40 -14.30
CA THR A 53 -22.55 2.25 -14.53
C THR A 53 -21.79 2.13 -13.20
N ALA A 54 -20.79 1.27 -13.17
CA ALA A 54 -19.77 1.27 -12.12
C ALA A 54 -18.38 1.34 -12.76
N ILE A 55 -17.47 2.05 -12.13
CA ILE A 55 -16.03 2.03 -12.43
C ILE A 55 -15.26 1.67 -11.17
N ILE A 56 -14.14 1.00 -11.35
CA ILE A 56 -13.17 0.72 -10.28
C ILE A 56 -12.06 1.77 -10.43
N ILE A 57 -11.73 2.48 -9.37
CA ILE A 57 -10.61 3.41 -9.31
C ILE A 57 -9.47 2.71 -8.60
N ASP A 58 -8.40 2.43 -9.33
CA ASP A 58 -7.21 1.68 -8.92
C ASP A 58 -7.50 0.25 -8.42
N VAL A 59 -6.48 -0.59 -8.31
CA VAL A 59 -6.54 -1.94 -7.75
C VAL A 59 -5.21 -2.23 -7.07
N GLY A 60 -5.03 -1.63 -5.91
CA GLY A 60 -3.79 -1.64 -5.17
C GLY A 60 -3.63 -2.85 -4.27
N MET A 61 -2.39 -3.13 -3.89
CA MET A 61 -2.04 -4.05 -2.82
C MET A 61 -1.47 -3.31 -1.62
N SER A 62 -1.46 -3.96 -0.46
CA SER A 62 -0.73 -3.49 0.72
C SER A 62 0.29 -4.53 1.19
N PHE A 63 1.17 -4.13 2.08
CA PHE A 63 2.20 -5.01 2.64
C PHE A 63 1.79 -5.51 4.02
N PRO A 64 2.19 -6.74 4.40
CA PRO A 64 1.94 -7.27 5.73
C PRO A 64 2.77 -6.53 6.78
N ASP A 65 2.27 -6.47 8.01
CA ASP A 65 3.05 -6.08 9.16
C ASP A 65 3.94 -7.24 9.69
N GLU A 66 4.81 -6.95 10.65
CA GLU A 66 5.77 -7.91 11.20
C GLU A 66 5.12 -9.12 11.90
N THR A 67 3.84 -9.04 12.25
CA THR A 67 3.11 -10.11 12.93
C THR A 67 2.51 -11.12 11.95
N MET A 68 2.40 -10.77 10.68
CA MET A 68 1.82 -11.61 9.61
C MET A 68 2.86 -12.57 9.02
N HIS A 69 3.37 -13.48 9.85
CA HIS A 69 4.44 -14.40 9.46
C HIS A 69 4.12 -15.24 8.21
N GLY A 70 5.00 -15.15 7.19
CA GLY A 70 4.89 -15.90 5.93
C GLY A 70 3.80 -15.37 5.00
N VAL A 71 3.39 -14.12 5.18
CA VAL A 71 2.58 -13.36 4.23
C VAL A 71 3.50 -12.36 3.54
N ASP A 72 3.46 -12.29 2.21
CA ASP A 72 4.27 -11.37 1.42
C ASP A 72 3.46 -10.17 0.91
N ILE A 73 2.17 -10.38 0.62
CA ILE A 73 1.30 -9.39 -0.01
C ILE A 73 -0.11 -9.50 0.58
N LEU A 74 -0.78 -8.35 0.71
CA LEU A 74 -2.19 -8.25 1.06
C LEU A 74 -2.97 -7.73 -0.15
N VAL A 75 -3.98 -8.48 -0.57
CA VAL A 75 -4.86 -8.15 -1.70
C VAL A 75 -6.25 -7.85 -1.16
N PRO A 76 -6.95 -6.80 -1.63
CA PRO A 76 -8.33 -6.52 -1.22
C PRO A 76 -9.29 -7.66 -1.52
N ASP A 77 -10.34 -7.80 -0.70
CA ASP A 77 -11.45 -8.74 -0.97
C ASP A 77 -12.31 -8.23 -2.13
N PHE A 78 -12.40 -9.00 -3.22
CA PHE A 78 -13.16 -8.64 -4.42
C PHE A 78 -14.63 -9.07 -4.39
N SER A 79 -15.14 -9.59 -3.27
CA SER A 79 -16.53 -10.10 -3.15
C SER A 79 -17.57 -9.06 -3.58
N TYR A 80 -17.35 -7.78 -3.27
CA TYR A 80 -18.26 -6.72 -3.69
C TYR A 80 -18.25 -6.52 -5.22
N LEU A 81 -17.09 -6.64 -5.85
CA LEU A 81 -16.97 -6.52 -7.31
C LEU A 81 -17.71 -7.65 -8.03
N HIS A 82 -17.65 -8.87 -7.50
CA HIS A 82 -18.45 -10.00 -8.01
C HIS A 82 -19.94 -9.72 -7.94
N ALA A 83 -20.41 -9.10 -6.85
CA ALA A 83 -21.83 -8.79 -6.67
C ALA A 83 -22.37 -7.75 -7.67
N ILE A 84 -21.50 -6.89 -8.21
CA ILE A 84 -21.87 -5.80 -9.13
C ILE A 84 -21.25 -5.93 -10.52
N LYS A 85 -20.66 -7.08 -10.86
CA LYS A 85 -19.83 -7.29 -12.07
C LYS A 85 -20.47 -6.83 -13.37
N ASP A 86 -21.77 -7.04 -13.54
CA ASP A 86 -22.49 -6.69 -14.76
C ASP A 86 -22.61 -5.17 -14.98
N LYS A 87 -22.49 -4.42 -13.91
CA LYS A 87 -22.53 -2.96 -13.89
C LYS A 87 -21.16 -2.32 -14.13
N ILE A 88 -20.06 -3.05 -13.83
CA ILE A 88 -18.71 -2.55 -13.99
C ILE A 88 -18.38 -2.42 -15.47
N LYS A 89 -17.98 -1.21 -15.89
CA LYS A 89 -17.64 -0.89 -17.30
C LYS A 89 -16.14 -0.75 -17.52
N ALA A 90 -15.39 -0.37 -16.48
CA ALA A 90 -13.94 -0.19 -16.60
C ALA A 90 -13.24 -0.16 -15.24
N ILE A 91 -11.92 -0.40 -15.29
CA ILE A 91 -10.95 -0.04 -14.27
C ILE A 91 -10.25 1.23 -14.76
N VAL A 92 -10.11 2.21 -13.87
CA VAL A 92 -9.54 3.53 -14.14
C VAL A 92 -8.30 3.68 -13.27
N ILE A 93 -7.13 3.70 -13.89
CA ILE A 93 -5.85 3.75 -13.18
C ILE A 93 -5.35 5.19 -13.12
N THR A 94 -4.94 5.61 -11.92
CA THR A 94 -4.39 6.93 -11.66
C THR A 94 -2.89 6.98 -11.91
N HIS A 95 -2.13 5.99 -11.43
CA HIS A 95 -0.68 5.88 -11.62
C HIS A 95 -0.18 4.45 -11.31
N GLY A 96 1.12 4.22 -11.51
CA GLY A 96 1.72 2.87 -11.51
C GLY A 96 2.34 2.41 -10.19
N HIS A 97 2.07 3.01 -9.02
CA HIS A 97 2.57 2.49 -7.76
C HIS A 97 1.87 1.18 -7.36
N GLU A 98 2.57 0.36 -6.57
CA GLU A 98 2.11 -0.95 -6.12
C GLU A 98 0.78 -0.90 -5.34
N ASP A 99 0.62 0.09 -4.53
CA ASP A 99 -0.59 0.32 -3.73
C ASP A 99 -1.77 0.87 -4.56
N HIS A 100 -1.59 1.03 -5.89
CA HIS A 100 -2.63 1.40 -6.87
C HIS A 100 -2.82 0.38 -7.99
N ILE A 101 -1.80 -0.44 -8.31
CA ILE A 101 -1.91 -1.45 -9.37
C ILE A 101 -1.50 -2.86 -8.95
N GLY A 102 -0.95 -3.03 -7.75
CA GLY A 102 -0.31 -4.27 -7.33
C GLY A 102 -1.25 -5.47 -7.27
N ALA A 103 -2.54 -5.27 -7.00
CA ALA A 103 -3.52 -6.33 -6.96
C ALA A 103 -4.19 -6.63 -8.32
N MET A 104 -3.83 -5.91 -9.40
CA MET A 104 -4.38 -6.14 -10.74
C MET A 104 -4.27 -7.58 -11.24
N PRO A 105 -3.13 -8.29 -11.08
CA PRO A 105 -3.03 -9.69 -11.51
C PRO A 105 -4.01 -10.61 -10.79
N TYR A 106 -4.27 -10.35 -9.52
CA TYR A 106 -5.19 -11.16 -8.71
C TYR A 106 -6.63 -10.93 -9.13
N LEU A 107 -7.03 -9.66 -9.33
CA LEU A 107 -8.35 -9.33 -9.85
C LEU A 107 -8.57 -9.96 -11.24
N PHE A 108 -7.60 -9.88 -12.14
CA PHE A 108 -7.73 -10.39 -13.52
C PHE A 108 -7.78 -11.92 -13.63
N LYS A 109 -7.36 -12.66 -12.60
CA LYS A 109 -7.62 -14.12 -12.50
C LYS A 109 -9.11 -14.42 -12.32
N GLU A 110 -9.86 -13.53 -11.69
CA GLU A 110 -11.26 -13.70 -11.33
C GLU A 110 -12.21 -12.91 -12.25
N LEU A 111 -11.92 -11.62 -12.44
CA LEU A 111 -12.75 -10.68 -13.19
C LEU A 111 -11.89 -9.83 -14.14
N LYS A 112 -12.33 -9.69 -15.38
CA LYS A 112 -11.62 -8.96 -16.42
C LYS A 112 -12.47 -7.83 -16.96
N PHE A 113 -11.95 -6.60 -16.88
CA PHE A 113 -12.61 -5.39 -17.37
C PHE A 113 -11.66 -4.58 -18.25
N PRO A 114 -12.17 -3.69 -19.13
CA PRO A 114 -11.34 -2.70 -19.81
C PRO A 114 -10.60 -1.84 -18.78
N VAL A 115 -9.29 -1.63 -18.99
CA VAL A 115 -8.41 -0.83 -18.13
C VAL A 115 -8.04 0.43 -18.86
N TYR A 116 -8.30 1.57 -18.26
CA TYR A 116 -7.92 2.89 -18.76
C TYR A 116 -6.81 3.46 -17.88
N GLY A 117 -5.71 3.88 -18.50
CA GLY A 117 -4.58 4.44 -17.77
C GLY A 117 -3.56 5.07 -18.69
N THR A 118 -2.60 5.76 -18.10
CA THR A 118 -1.47 6.36 -18.82
C THR A 118 -0.52 5.28 -19.33
N PRO A 119 0.31 5.58 -20.35
CA PRO A 119 1.22 4.60 -20.92
C PRO A 119 2.12 3.89 -19.91
N LEU A 120 2.71 4.63 -18.97
CA LEU A 120 3.58 4.01 -17.96
C LEU A 120 2.79 3.09 -17.01
N ALA A 121 1.65 3.53 -16.52
CA ALA A 121 0.83 2.73 -15.60
C ALA A 121 0.39 1.41 -16.26
N LEU A 122 -0.04 1.45 -17.52
CA LEU A 122 -0.46 0.26 -18.26
C LEU A 122 0.72 -0.67 -18.57
N ALA A 123 1.90 -0.13 -18.93
CA ALA A 123 3.10 -0.94 -19.14
C ALA A 123 3.56 -1.64 -17.84
N MET A 124 3.45 -0.96 -16.70
CA MET A 124 3.75 -1.58 -15.39
C MET A 124 2.74 -2.69 -15.05
N ILE A 125 1.46 -2.52 -15.37
CA ILE A 125 0.45 -3.59 -15.22
C ILE A 125 0.75 -4.77 -16.14
N GLU A 126 1.15 -4.52 -17.38
CA GLU A 126 1.55 -5.56 -18.32
C GLU A 126 2.73 -6.38 -17.78
N ASN A 127 3.74 -5.72 -17.24
CA ASN A 127 4.87 -6.38 -16.58
C ASN A 127 4.41 -7.30 -15.43
N LYS A 128 3.48 -6.83 -14.60
CA LYS A 128 2.91 -7.64 -13.52
C LYS A 128 2.12 -8.83 -14.03
N PHE A 129 1.34 -8.66 -15.09
CA PHE A 129 0.63 -9.77 -15.71
C PHE A 129 1.61 -10.85 -16.20
N ASN A 130 2.71 -10.44 -16.84
CA ASN A 130 3.75 -11.36 -17.29
C ASN A 130 4.41 -12.12 -16.10
N GLU A 131 4.68 -11.44 -14.98
CA GLU A 131 5.18 -12.07 -13.74
C GLU A 131 4.25 -13.16 -13.20
N HIS A 132 2.95 -12.93 -13.32
CA HIS A 132 1.91 -13.87 -12.86
C HIS A 132 1.46 -14.89 -13.93
N GLY A 133 2.18 -14.96 -15.07
CA GLY A 133 1.83 -15.87 -16.17
C GLY A 133 0.49 -15.54 -16.85
N LEU A 134 -0.01 -14.32 -16.67
CA LEU A 134 -1.22 -13.85 -17.35
C LEU A 134 -0.79 -13.23 -18.69
N LYS A 135 -1.49 -13.60 -19.76
CA LYS A 135 -1.31 -12.90 -21.03
C LYS A 135 -1.99 -11.54 -20.96
N ALA A 136 -1.21 -10.49 -21.12
CA ALA A 136 -1.72 -9.14 -21.34
C ALA A 136 -2.42 -9.12 -22.70
N ASP A 137 -3.74 -9.28 -22.72
CA ASP A 137 -4.51 -9.14 -23.96
C ASP A 137 -4.71 -7.62 -24.20
N ALA A 138 -4.07 -7.12 -25.25
CA ALA A 138 -4.10 -5.71 -25.62
C ALA A 138 -5.51 -5.12 -25.74
N LYS A 139 -6.54 -5.96 -25.97
CA LYS A 139 -7.93 -5.50 -26.06
C LYS A 139 -8.45 -4.90 -24.76
N TYR A 140 -7.84 -5.23 -23.59
CA TYR A 140 -8.25 -4.66 -22.31
C TYR A 140 -7.58 -3.32 -22.04
N PHE A 141 -6.44 -2.99 -22.64
CA PHE A 141 -5.69 -1.78 -22.37
C PHE A 141 -6.12 -0.60 -23.25
N ASN A 142 -6.57 0.46 -22.59
CA ASN A 142 -7.00 1.70 -23.23
C ASN A 142 -6.10 2.85 -22.78
N PHE A 143 -5.18 3.25 -23.63
CA PHE A 143 -4.26 4.37 -23.36
C PHE A 143 -5.01 5.69 -23.35
N VAL A 144 -4.83 6.44 -22.27
CA VAL A 144 -5.48 7.75 -22.12
C VAL A 144 -4.53 8.89 -22.49
N THR A 145 -5.10 9.94 -23.03
CA THR A 145 -4.44 11.23 -23.26
C THR A 145 -4.94 12.22 -22.22
N LYS A 146 -4.03 12.85 -21.50
CA LYS A 146 -4.36 13.87 -20.49
C LYS A 146 -5.18 15.01 -21.13
N ARG A 147 -6.10 15.59 -20.37
CA ARG A 147 -7.07 16.62 -20.82
C ARG A 147 -8.11 16.15 -21.83
N LYS A 148 -8.10 14.91 -22.27
CA LYS A 148 -9.15 14.33 -23.12
C LYS A 148 -10.17 13.61 -22.22
N GLN A 149 -11.46 13.84 -22.50
CA GLN A 149 -12.55 13.13 -21.82
C GLN A 149 -12.83 11.80 -22.52
N TYR A 150 -13.02 10.77 -21.73
CA TYR A 150 -13.40 9.42 -22.17
C TYR A 150 -14.78 9.08 -21.59
N ALA A 151 -15.72 8.70 -22.46
CA ALA A 151 -17.04 8.25 -22.06
C ALA A 151 -16.98 6.78 -21.62
N ILE A 152 -17.39 6.51 -20.38
CA ILE A 152 -17.45 5.17 -19.79
C ILE A 152 -18.83 5.01 -19.17
N GLY A 153 -19.73 4.31 -19.87
CA GLY A 153 -21.14 4.28 -19.52
C GLY A 153 -21.76 5.68 -19.53
N ASP A 154 -22.37 6.07 -18.43
CA ASP A 154 -22.98 7.39 -18.23
C ASP A 154 -22.05 8.39 -17.51
N MET A 155 -20.75 8.08 -17.41
CA MET A 155 -19.71 8.95 -16.87
C MET A 155 -18.79 9.45 -17.98
N LYS A 156 -18.18 10.65 -17.79
CA LYS A 156 -17.09 11.15 -18.61
C LYS A 156 -15.89 11.42 -17.72
N ILE A 157 -14.75 10.81 -18.02
CA ILE A 157 -13.56 10.86 -17.19
C ILE A 157 -12.44 11.55 -17.93
N GLU A 158 -11.79 12.50 -17.26
CA GLU A 158 -10.60 13.18 -17.72
C GLU A 158 -9.45 12.92 -16.76
N TRP A 159 -8.30 12.51 -17.30
CA TRP A 159 -7.03 12.41 -16.59
C TRP A 159 -6.34 13.76 -16.60
N ILE A 160 -6.08 14.30 -15.42
CA ILE A 160 -5.43 15.59 -15.20
C ILE A 160 -4.01 15.30 -14.70
N HIS A 161 -2.99 15.85 -15.38
CA HIS A 161 -1.62 15.66 -14.95
C HIS A 161 -1.40 16.19 -13.54
N ASN A 162 -0.83 15.35 -12.69
CA ASN A 162 -0.34 15.77 -11.39
C ASN A 162 1.14 15.41 -11.20
N THR A 163 1.77 15.90 -10.15
CA THR A 163 3.13 15.54 -9.76
C THR A 163 3.11 14.65 -8.53
N HIS A 164 3.88 13.57 -8.59
CA HIS A 164 4.02 12.59 -7.52
C HIS A 164 5.44 12.03 -7.54
N SER A 165 5.74 10.97 -6.78
CA SER A 165 7.04 10.29 -6.80
C SER A 165 7.23 9.34 -8.00
N ILE A 166 6.23 9.18 -8.83
CA ILE A 166 6.27 8.43 -10.08
C ILE A 166 5.88 9.33 -11.26
N ILE A 167 6.50 9.07 -12.43
CA ILE A 167 6.18 9.77 -13.68
C ILE A 167 4.77 9.39 -14.14
N ASP A 168 4.14 10.32 -14.85
CA ASP A 168 2.87 10.11 -15.55
C ASP A 168 1.65 9.93 -14.63
N ALA A 169 1.75 10.33 -13.36
CA ALA A 169 0.64 10.32 -12.43
C ALA A 169 -0.48 11.30 -12.84
N CYS A 170 -1.72 10.94 -12.51
CA CYS A 170 -2.91 11.73 -12.85
C CYS A 170 -3.94 11.73 -11.72
N SER A 171 -4.60 12.88 -11.59
CA SER A 171 -5.87 13.01 -10.91
C SER A 171 -7.02 12.80 -11.90
N LEU A 172 -8.23 12.57 -11.40
CA LEU A 172 -9.41 12.32 -12.21
C LEU A 172 -10.46 13.41 -12.00
N ALA A 173 -10.99 13.95 -13.10
CA ALA A 173 -12.25 14.67 -13.09
C ALA A 173 -13.33 13.80 -13.73
N ILE A 174 -14.40 13.54 -13.00
CA ILE A 174 -15.45 12.58 -13.37
C ILE A 174 -16.78 13.32 -13.43
N GLU A 175 -17.26 13.59 -14.63
CA GLU A 175 -18.60 14.13 -14.86
C GLU A 175 -19.61 12.99 -14.77
N THR A 176 -20.59 13.13 -13.91
CA THR A 176 -21.62 12.13 -13.61
C THR A 176 -23.02 12.74 -13.72
N PRO A 177 -24.09 11.93 -13.75
CA PRO A 177 -25.45 12.45 -13.68
C PRO A 177 -25.76 13.25 -12.40
N ALA A 178 -24.98 13.10 -11.32
CA ALA A 178 -25.15 13.87 -10.08
C ALA A 178 -24.38 15.19 -10.08
N GLY A 179 -23.37 15.33 -10.93
CA GLY A 179 -22.46 16.47 -10.99
C GLY A 179 -21.00 16.03 -11.16
N ILE A 180 -20.10 16.99 -11.05
CA ILE A 180 -18.66 16.77 -11.21
C ILE A 180 -18.04 16.29 -9.90
N LEU A 181 -17.32 15.20 -9.97
CA LEU A 181 -16.49 14.67 -8.90
C LEU A 181 -15.01 14.82 -9.27
N MET A 182 -14.16 15.09 -8.31
CA MET A 182 -12.71 15.10 -8.54
C MET A 182 -12.02 14.16 -7.54
N HIS A 183 -11.08 13.36 -8.03
CA HIS A 183 -10.21 12.51 -7.23
C HIS A 183 -8.77 12.93 -7.46
N THR A 184 -8.08 13.39 -6.42
CA THR A 184 -6.70 13.86 -6.59
C THR A 184 -5.74 12.75 -6.96
N ALA A 185 -6.07 11.49 -6.63
CA ALA A 185 -5.09 10.43 -6.47
C ALA A 185 -3.93 10.90 -5.54
N ASP A 186 -2.80 10.25 -5.59
CA ASP A 186 -1.61 10.67 -4.85
C ASP A 186 -0.98 11.86 -5.55
N PHE A 187 -0.69 12.91 -4.81
CA PHE A 187 -0.15 14.13 -5.40
C PHE A 187 0.74 14.92 -4.44
N LYS A 188 1.60 15.73 -5.03
CA LYS A 188 2.21 16.92 -4.42
C LYS A 188 2.19 18.06 -5.44
N ILE A 189 2.51 19.28 -5.03
CA ILE A 189 2.65 20.41 -5.95
C ILE A 189 4.13 20.73 -6.12
N ASP A 190 4.77 20.07 -7.08
CA ASP A 190 6.17 20.31 -7.41
C ASP A 190 6.28 21.40 -8.48
N HIS A 191 6.86 22.54 -8.10
CA HIS A 191 7.04 23.67 -9.04
C HIS A 191 8.27 23.52 -9.92
N THR A 192 9.18 22.62 -9.59
CA THR A 192 10.43 22.35 -10.31
C THR A 192 10.64 20.84 -10.46
N PRO A 193 9.67 20.10 -11.04
CA PRO A 193 9.78 18.67 -11.18
C PRO A 193 10.94 18.26 -12.09
N VAL A 194 11.45 17.06 -11.89
CA VAL A 194 12.65 16.54 -12.60
C VAL A 194 12.44 16.50 -14.10
N ASP A 195 11.24 16.13 -14.55
CA ASP A 195 10.85 16.03 -15.96
C ASP A 195 10.37 17.36 -16.58
N GLY A 196 10.30 18.43 -15.78
CA GLY A 196 9.83 19.76 -16.19
C GLY A 196 8.31 19.90 -16.33
N TYR A 197 7.52 18.82 -16.13
CA TYR A 197 6.07 18.86 -16.24
C TYR A 197 5.42 19.14 -14.90
N THR A 198 5.01 20.39 -14.66
CA THR A 198 4.33 20.80 -13.43
C THR A 198 2.88 20.33 -13.38
N MET A 199 2.34 20.17 -12.17
CA MET A 199 0.93 19.84 -11.94
C MET A 199 -0.01 20.82 -12.70
N ASP A 200 -1.04 20.27 -13.34
CA ASP A 200 -1.98 21.05 -14.16
C ASP A 200 -3.04 21.78 -13.31
N LEU A 201 -2.59 22.70 -12.47
CA LEU A 201 -3.46 23.47 -11.57
C LEU A 201 -4.56 24.25 -12.31
N ARG A 202 -4.33 24.57 -13.61
CA ARG A 202 -5.36 25.25 -14.44
C ARG A 202 -6.59 24.38 -14.64
N ARG A 203 -6.43 23.05 -14.74
CA ARG A 203 -7.59 22.14 -14.84
C ARG A 203 -8.37 22.05 -13.53
N TYR A 204 -7.69 22.11 -12.39
CA TYR A 204 -8.36 22.16 -11.10
C TYR A 204 -9.19 23.44 -10.95
N ALA A 205 -8.61 24.60 -11.30
CA ALA A 205 -9.34 25.87 -11.31
C ALA A 205 -10.54 25.85 -12.28
N TYR A 206 -10.35 25.31 -13.49
CA TYR A 206 -11.41 25.17 -14.48
C TYR A 206 -12.60 24.35 -13.96
N TYR A 207 -12.33 23.20 -13.34
CA TYR A 207 -13.41 22.40 -12.75
C TYR A 207 -13.99 23.06 -11.50
N GLY A 208 -13.17 23.76 -10.72
CA GLY A 208 -13.63 24.58 -9.60
C GLY A 208 -14.66 25.63 -10.05
N GLU A 209 -14.38 26.36 -11.13
CA GLU A 209 -15.33 27.34 -11.70
C GLU A 209 -16.60 26.69 -12.24
N LYS A 210 -16.52 25.47 -12.80
CA LYS A 210 -17.71 24.70 -13.21
C LYS A 210 -18.58 24.23 -12.04
N GLY A 211 -18.02 24.17 -10.84
CA GLY A 211 -18.70 23.70 -9.64
C GLY A 211 -18.52 22.20 -9.41
N VAL A 212 -17.62 21.86 -8.50
CA VAL A 212 -17.34 20.48 -8.09
C VAL A 212 -18.28 20.06 -6.97
N LEU A 213 -18.97 18.96 -7.19
CA LEU A 213 -19.90 18.40 -6.19
C LEU A 213 -19.15 17.75 -5.03
N CYS A 214 -18.13 16.93 -5.32
CA CYS A 214 -17.34 16.26 -4.29
C CYS A 214 -15.87 16.16 -4.71
N LEU A 215 -14.98 16.42 -3.74
CA LEU A 215 -13.54 16.20 -3.86
C LEU A 215 -13.12 15.05 -2.96
N PHE A 216 -12.50 14.03 -3.55
CA PHE A 216 -11.75 12.97 -2.88
C PHE A 216 -10.28 13.36 -2.90
N SER A 217 -9.63 13.50 -1.75
CA SER A 217 -8.27 14.04 -1.69
C SER A 217 -7.34 13.24 -0.79
N ASP A 218 -6.11 12.98 -1.30
CA ASP A 218 -5.03 12.28 -0.62
C ASP A 218 -4.68 12.92 0.72
N SER A 219 -4.63 12.10 1.77
CA SER A 219 -4.41 12.53 3.16
C SER A 219 -3.06 12.12 3.73
N THR A 220 -2.26 11.33 3.01
CA THR A 220 -1.06 10.64 3.52
C THR A 220 -0.10 11.57 4.27
N ASN A 221 0.08 12.78 3.77
CA ASN A 221 1.05 13.74 4.33
C ASN A 221 0.40 14.91 5.11
N SER A 222 -0.86 14.75 5.53
CA SER A 222 -1.67 15.80 6.16
C SER A 222 -1.15 16.34 7.50
N HIS A 223 -0.26 15.60 8.17
CA HIS A 223 0.38 16.05 9.42
C HIS A 223 1.51 17.05 9.20
N ASN A 224 2.11 17.07 8.01
CA ASN A 224 3.26 17.91 7.74
C ASN A 224 2.83 19.33 7.36
N PRO A 225 3.28 20.35 8.10
CA PRO A 225 3.00 21.74 7.77
C PRO A 225 3.80 22.19 6.53
N GLY A 226 3.35 23.27 5.89
CA GLY A 226 4.07 23.89 4.77
C GLY A 226 3.89 23.12 3.46
N PHE A 227 4.94 23.09 2.66
CA PHE A 227 5.00 22.48 1.32
C PHE A 227 5.99 21.32 1.31
N THR A 228 5.69 20.30 0.52
CA THR A 228 6.62 19.20 0.23
C THR A 228 7.73 19.71 -0.70
N LYS A 229 8.99 19.37 -0.37
CA LYS A 229 10.14 19.75 -1.19
C LYS A 229 10.06 19.13 -2.59
N SER A 230 10.67 19.84 -3.58
CA SER A 230 10.81 19.31 -4.94
C SER A 230 11.75 18.11 -4.98
N GLU A 231 11.47 17.15 -5.87
CA GLU A 231 12.33 15.99 -6.11
C GLU A 231 13.71 16.39 -6.65
N THR A 232 13.85 17.53 -7.33
CA THR A 232 15.14 18.04 -7.84
C THR A 232 16.17 18.32 -6.74
N VAL A 233 15.72 18.55 -5.49
CA VAL A 233 16.64 18.76 -4.34
C VAL A 233 17.45 17.50 -4.07
N VAL A 234 16.86 16.31 -4.27
CA VAL A 234 17.55 15.02 -4.09
C VAL A 234 18.73 14.88 -5.05
N GLY A 235 18.57 15.30 -6.33
CA GLY A 235 19.66 15.26 -7.31
C GLY A 235 20.86 16.12 -6.91
N LYS A 236 20.64 17.28 -6.27
CA LYS A 236 21.74 18.12 -5.74
C LYS A 236 22.48 17.41 -4.61
N THR A 237 21.75 16.73 -3.74
CA THR A 237 22.35 15.93 -2.66
C THR A 237 23.15 14.77 -3.24
N PHE A 238 22.67 14.09 -4.29
CA PHE A 238 23.42 13.05 -4.98
C PHE A 238 24.73 13.57 -5.57
N ASP A 239 24.75 14.76 -6.19
CA ASP A 239 26.00 15.38 -6.68
C ASP A 239 27.04 15.45 -5.55
N THR A 240 26.67 15.97 -4.39
CA THR A 240 27.59 16.08 -3.25
C THR A 240 28.06 14.71 -2.75
N LEU A 241 27.14 13.75 -2.62
CA LEU A 241 27.47 12.41 -2.13
C LEU A 241 28.37 11.62 -3.11
N PHE A 242 28.15 11.78 -4.41
CA PHE A 242 28.94 11.11 -5.44
C PHE A 242 30.36 11.69 -5.55
N GLU A 243 30.50 13.00 -5.36
CA GLU A 243 31.81 13.68 -5.27
C GLU A 243 32.63 13.19 -4.07
N MET A 244 31.97 12.99 -2.90
CA MET A 244 32.61 12.53 -1.68
C MET A 244 32.98 11.04 -1.70
N ALA A 245 32.31 10.24 -2.53
CA ALA A 245 32.46 8.78 -2.56
C ALA A 245 33.76 8.35 -3.26
N LYS A 246 34.69 7.77 -2.51
CA LYS A 246 35.99 7.29 -3.01
C LYS A 246 35.93 5.92 -3.68
N GLY A 247 34.93 5.10 -3.35
CA GLY A 247 34.67 3.78 -3.89
C GLY A 247 33.41 3.72 -4.73
N ARG A 248 32.80 2.53 -4.78
CA ARG A 248 31.52 2.33 -5.47
C ARG A 248 30.42 3.08 -4.71
N VAL A 249 29.47 3.60 -5.48
CA VAL A 249 28.20 4.11 -4.94
C VAL A 249 27.14 3.03 -5.14
N ILE A 250 26.45 2.66 -4.06
CA ILE A 250 25.34 1.70 -4.09
C ILE A 250 24.10 2.48 -3.63
N MET A 251 23.19 2.78 -4.55
CA MET A 251 21.97 3.52 -4.27
C MET A 251 20.76 2.60 -4.23
N SER A 252 20.06 2.56 -3.10
CA SER A 252 18.82 1.80 -2.93
C SER A 252 17.63 2.72 -2.80
N THR A 253 16.58 2.43 -3.57
CA THR A 253 15.31 3.15 -3.55
C THR A 253 14.17 2.24 -4.00
N PHE A 254 12.93 2.73 -3.96
CA PHE A 254 11.79 2.04 -4.56
C PHE A 254 11.96 1.96 -6.08
N SER A 255 11.72 0.78 -6.65
CA SER A 255 11.84 0.57 -8.10
C SER A 255 10.83 1.36 -8.93
N SER A 256 9.74 1.80 -8.32
CA SER A 256 8.73 2.66 -8.95
C SER A 256 9.06 4.15 -8.93
N ASN A 257 10.04 4.59 -8.12
CA ASN A 257 10.43 6.00 -8.07
C ASN A 257 11.40 6.36 -9.20
N VAL A 258 10.84 6.47 -10.40
CA VAL A 258 11.61 6.67 -11.65
C VAL A 258 12.40 7.97 -11.64
N HIS A 259 11.83 9.06 -11.14
CA HIS A 259 12.53 10.36 -11.06
C HIS A 259 13.83 10.26 -10.25
N ARG A 260 13.81 9.56 -9.13
CA ARG A 260 14.98 9.37 -8.26
C ARG A 260 16.02 8.48 -8.88
N ILE A 261 15.57 7.39 -9.50
CA ILE A 261 16.43 6.47 -10.23
C ILE A 261 17.13 7.21 -11.36
N PHE A 262 16.38 7.95 -12.16
CA PHE A 262 16.92 8.75 -13.27
C PHE A 262 17.93 9.79 -12.79
N GLN A 263 17.61 10.57 -11.77
CA GLN A 263 18.54 11.54 -11.17
C GLN A 263 19.84 10.88 -10.71
N ALA A 264 19.75 9.72 -10.03
CA ALA A 264 20.95 9.01 -9.58
C ALA A 264 21.81 8.53 -10.76
N MET A 265 21.18 7.98 -11.80
CA MET A 265 21.88 7.51 -13.00
C MET A 265 22.53 8.69 -13.75
N GLU A 266 21.79 9.79 -13.95
CA GLU A 266 22.30 11.01 -14.60
C GLU A 266 23.52 11.58 -13.84
N ARG A 267 23.43 11.63 -12.51
CA ARG A 267 24.56 12.05 -11.66
C ARG A 267 25.71 11.04 -11.72
N GLY A 268 25.40 9.74 -11.78
CA GLY A 268 26.43 8.71 -12.03
C GLY A 268 27.23 8.96 -13.30
N VAL A 269 26.54 9.21 -14.42
CA VAL A 269 27.19 9.55 -15.70
C VAL A 269 28.01 10.83 -15.58
N LYS A 270 27.46 11.89 -14.95
CA LYS A 270 28.17 13.16 -14.72
C LYS A 270 29.47 12.98 -13.94
N HIS A 271 29.49 12.04 -12.98
CA HIS A 271 30.67 11.69 -12.17
C HIS A 271 31.49 10.51 -12.76
N ASN A 272 31.38 10.26 -14.08
CA ASN A 272 32.11 9.23 -14.82
C ASN A 272 31.93 7.80 -14.26
N ARG A 273 30.74 7.49 -13.71
CA ARG A 273 30.42 6.17 -13.19
C ARG A 273 29.63 5.35 -14.20
N LYS A 274 29.98 4.09 -14.36
CA LYS A 274 29.19 3.08 -15.06
C LYS A 274 28.01 2.64 -14.20
N ILE A 275 26.87 2.46 -14.79
CA ILE A 275 25.61 2.14 -14.11
C ILE A 275 25.37 0.64 -14.17
N CYS A 276 25.27 0.01 -13.02
CA CYS A 276 24.83 -1.38 -12.89
C CYS A 276 23.46 -1.40 -12.17
N VAL A 277 22.43 -1.92 -12.81
CA VAL A 277 21.10 -2.08 -12.22
C VAL A 277 20.96 -3.49 -11.68
N ILE A 278 20.52 -3.63 -10.43
CA ILE A 278 20.42 -4.93 -9.75
C ILE A 278 19.07 -5.07 -9.07
N GLY A 279 18.38 -6.16 -9.37
CA GLY A 279 17.08 -6.51 -8.82
C GLY A 279 15.99 -6.54 -9.89
N ARG A 280 15.29 -7.67 -9.99
CA ARG A 280 14.32 -7.96 -11.06
C ARG A 280 13.31 -6.83 -11.31
N SER A 281 12.72 -6.28 -10.26
CA SER A 281 11.76 -5.17 -10.38
C SER A 281 12.45 -3.86 -10.81
N MET A 282 13.67 -3.59 -10.32
CA MET A 282 14.46 -2.42 -10.68
C MET A 282 14.85 -2.47 -12.16
N GLU A 283 15.44 -3.58 -12.61
CA GLU A 283 15.85 -3.81 -14.00
C GLU A 283 14.67 -3.60 -14.96
N ARG A 284 13.55 -4.26 -14.70
CA ARG A 284 12.34 -4.17 -15.52
C ARG A 284 11.75 -2.76 -15.55
N ASN A 285 11.67 -2.08 -14.42
CA ASN A 285 11.15 -0.72 -14.38
C ASN A 285 12.07 0.26 -15.12
N VAL A 286 13.40 0.11 -15.01
CA VAL A 286 14.36 0.90 -15.78
C VAL A 286 14.22 0.62 -17.28
N GLU A 287 14.14 -0.62 -17.70
CA GLU A 287 13.92 -1.01 -19.12
C GLU A 287 12.61 -0.43 -19.66
N THR A 288 11.50 -0.58 -18.91
CA THR A 288 10.19 -0.04 -19.30
C THR A 288 10.25 1.47 -19.48
N ASN A 289 10.87 2.19 -18.55
CA ASN A 289 10.94 3.65 -18.62
C ASN A 289 11.87 4.14 -19.74
N ARG A 290 12.95 3.40 -20.03
CA ARG A 290 13.80 3.66 -21.21
C ARG A 290 13.04 3.41 -22.50
N ALA A 291 12.32 2.30 -22.62
CA ALA A 291 11.51 1.97 -23.80
C ALA A 291 10.42 3.01 -24.08
N LEU A 292 9.86 3.62 -23.03
CA LEU A 292 8.86 4.69 -23.15
C LEU A 292 9.48 6.10 -23.33
N GLY A 293 10.81 6.21 -23.29
CA GLY A 293 11.51 7.49 -23.45
C GLY A 293 11.50 8.40 -22.21
N PHE A 294 11.16 7.88 -21.03
CA PHE A 294 11.21 8.63 -19.76
C PHE A 294 12.62 8.68 -19.14
N VAL A 295 13.49 7.74 -19.52
CA VAL A 295 14.89 7.69 -19.11
C VAL A 295 15.76 7.68 -20.36
N ASP A 296 16.40 8.81 -20.64
CA ASP A 296 17.29 9.00 -21.80
C ASP A 296 18.75 8.96 -21.34
N ILE A 297 19.29 7.76 -21.21
CA ILE A 297 20.71 7.51 -20.90
C ILE A 297 21.25 6.49 -21.89
N ASP A 298 22.35 6.84 -22.56
CA ASP A 298 23.00 6.02 -23.60
C ASP A 298 23.44 4.66 -23.03
N ASP A 299 23.27 3.59 -23.80
CA ASP A 299 23.60 2.20 -23.45
C ASP A 299 25.04 2.01 -23.03
N ARG A 300 25.98 2.77 -23.59
CA ARG A 300 27.42 2.71 -23.24
C ARG A 300 27.72 2.98 -21.76
N HIS A 301 26.78 3.59 -21.03
CA HIS A 301 26.92 3.86 -19.59
C HIS A 301 26.46 2.70 -18.72
N PHE A 302 25.71 1.75 -19.27
CA PHE A 302 25.25 0.58 -18.54
C PHE A 302 26.25 -0.56 -18.64
N ILE A 303 26.39 -1.31 -17.55
CA ILE A 303 27.20 -2.51 -17.45
C ILE A 303 26.42 -3.63 -16.73
N GLU A 304 26.71 -4.85 -17.12
CA GLU A 304 26.17 -6.03 -16.47
C GLU A 304 26.84 -6.29 -15.10
N VAL A 305 26.12 -6.93 -14.19
CA VAL A 305 26.63 -7.19 -12.82
C VAL A 305 27.96 -7.98 -12.80
N HIS A 306 28.16 -8.88 -13.77
CA HIS A 306 29.40 -9.65 -13.91
C HIS A 306 30.59 -8.83 -14.46
N GLU A 307 30.32 -7.65 -15.00
CA GLU A 307 31.34 -6.74 -15.51
C GLU A 307 31.84 -5.76 -14.46
N VAL A 308 31.11 -5.58 -13.35
CA VAL A 308 31.51 -4.67 -12.26
C VAL A 308 32.98 -4.82 -11.85
N PRO A 309 33.57 -6.04 -11.73
CA PRO A 309 34.98 -6.20 -11.39
C PRO A 309 35.99 -5.70 -12.42
N LYS A 310 35.56 -5.39 -13.66
CA LYS A 310 36.42 -4.84 -14.73
C LYS A 310 36.71 -3.35 -14.58
N TYR A 311 35.93 -2.64 -13.75
CA TYR A 311 36.02 -1.20 -13.54
C TYR A 311 36.62 -0.88 -12.16
N ALA A 312 37.27 0.28 -12.07
CA ALA A 312 37.74 0.77 -10.78
C ALA A 312 36.54 1.13 -9.89
N ASP A 313 36.67 0.94 -8.57
CA ASP A 313 35.56 1.12 -7.65
C ASP A 313 34.91 2.51 -7.76
N HIS A 314 35.68 3.56 -7.96
CA HIS A 314 35.16 4.92 -8.11
C HIS A 314 34.43 5.17 -9.43
N GLU A 315 34.51 4.24 -10.39
CA GLU A 315 33.82 4.31 -11.67
C GLU A 315 32.49 3.54 -11.70
N VAL A 316 32.00 3.05 -10.56
CA VAL A 316 30.78 2.23 -10.51
C VAL A 316 29.70 2.87 -9.66
N LEU A 317 28.49 2.92 -10.23
CA LEU A 317 27.22 3.17 -9.56
C LEU A 317 26.35 1.92 -9.66
N ILE A 318 25.94 1.38 -8.53
CA ILE A 318 24.96 0.28 -8.45
C ILE A 318 23.62 0.87 -8.00
N VAL A 319 22.56 0.68 -8.80
CA VAL A 319 21.20 1.06 -8.46
C VAL A 319 20.40 -0.20 -8.15
N THR A 320 19.80 -0.27 -6.95
CA THR A 320 19.23 -1.52 -6.45
C THR A 320 17.97 -1.30 -5.61
N THR A 321 17.25 -2.39 -5.33
CA THR A 321 16.13 -2.46 -4.38
C THR A 321 16.60 -2.89 -2.98
N GLY A 322 15.66 -2.90 -2.01
CA GLY A 322 15.91 -3.37 -0.65
C GLY A 322 16.04 -2.25 0.38
N SER A 323 15.53 -1.07 0.06
CA SER A 323 15.52 0.09 0.96
C SER A 323 14.64 -0.08 2.20
N GLN A 324 13.74 -1.07 2.21
CA GLN A 324 12.84 -1.40 3.31
C GLN A 324 13.34 -2.57 4.18
N GLY A 325 14.52 -3.10 3.90
CA GLY A 325 15.10 -4.21 4.66
C GLY A 325 14.50 -5.57 4.33
N GLU A 326 13.82 -5.71 3.19
CA GLU A 326 13.25 -6.97 2.72
C GLU A 326 14.35 -8.03 2.56
N THR A 327 14.17 -9.19 3.19
CA THR A 327 15.19 -10.23 3.31
C THR A 327 15.72 -10.71 1.96
N MET A 328 14.85 -10.83 0.96
CA MET A 328 15.21 -11.33 -0.36
C MET A 328 15.70 -10.24 -1.32
N ALA A 329 15.64 -8.97 -0.93
CA ALA A 329 16.07 -7.86 -1.78
C ALA A 329 17.60 -7.82 -1.94
N ALA A 330 18.04 -7.26 -3.05
CA ALA A 330 19.45 -7.30 -3.43
C ALA A 330 20.35 -6.61 -2.40
N LEU A 331 19.97 -5.45 -1.85
CA LEU A 331 20.77 -4.75 -0.85
C LEU A 331 20.92 -5.56 0.44
N ASN A 332 19.86 -6.21 0.93
CA ASN A 332 19.95 -7.05 2.13
C ASN A 332 20.87 -8.25 1.91
N ARG A 333 20.78 -8.89 0.73
CA ARG A 333 21.68 -10.00 0.35
C ARG A 333 23.14 -9.55 0.21
N MET A 334 23.39 -8.30 -0.22
CA MET A 334 24.74 -7.72 -0.19
C MET A 334 25.22 -7.52 1.26
N ALA A 335 24.34 -7.04 2.14
CA ALA A 335 24.66 -6.78 3.54
C ALA A 335 24.90 -8.05 4.36
N THR A 336 24.29 -9.18 3.99
CA THR A 336 24.48 -10.51 4.60
C THR A 336 25.55 -11.35 3.92
N ASP A 337 26.27 -10.81 2.93
CA ASP A 337 27.27 -11.52 2.11
C ASP A 337 26.72 -12.68 1.26
N GLU A 338 25.39 -12.69 1.03
CA GLU A 338 24.68 -13.73 0.26
C GLU A 338 24.50 -13.36 -1.22
N HIS A 339 24.86 -12.13 -1.62
CA HIS A 339 24.72 -11.73 -3.02
C HIS A 339 25.80 -12.39 -3.89
N ARG A 340 25.36 -13.06 -4.98
CA ARG A 340 26.23 -13.90 -5.81
C ARG A 340 27.41 -13.16 -6.41
N HIS A 341 27.24 -11.91 -6.84
CA HIS A 341 28.22 -11.17 -7.64
C HIS A 341 28.83 -9.98 -6.91
N ILE A 342 28.11 -9.36 -5.99
CA ILE A 342 28.54 -8.14 -5.30
C ILE A 342 28.85 -8.46 -3.84
N LYS A 343 30.12 -8.24 -3.47
CA LYS A 343 30.59 -8.25 -2.08
C LYS A 343 30.88 -6.82 -1.67
N LEU A 344 30.36 -6.40 -0.52
CA LEU A 344 30.58 -5.06 0.02
C LEU A 344 32.07 -4.86 0.38
N LYS A 345 32.56 -3.65 0.15
CA LYS A 345 33.92 -3.23 0.48
C LYS A 345 33.87 -2.05 1.44
N PRO A 346 34.81 -1.87 2.36
CA PRO A 346 34.86 -0.71 3.26
C PRO A 346 34.90 0.64 2.54
N SER A 347 35.38 0.68 1.28
CA SER A 347 35.40 1.86 0.43
C SER A 347 34.02 2.24 -0.15
N ASP A 348 33.03 1.34 -0.09
CA ASP A 348 31.70 1.56 -0.67
C ASP A 348 30.91 2.62 0.10
N THR A 349 30.14 3.40 -0.64
CA THR A 349 29.14 4.31 -0.08
C THR A 349 27.75 3.80 -0.44
N VAL A 350 26.96 3.43 0.57
CA VAL A 350 25.58 2.98 0.41
C VAL A 350 24.64 4.14 0.73
N ILE A 351 23.79 4.50 -0.23
CA ILE A 351 22.79 5.56 -0.11
C ILE A 351 21.41 4.90 -0.08
N ILE A 352 20.70 5.01 1.06
CA ILE A 352 19.31 4.55 1.19
C ILE A 352 18.39 5.75 0.96
N SER A 353 17.91 5.88 -0.27
CA SER A 353 17.10 7.01 -0.73
C SER A 353 15.60 6.69 -0.66
N ALA A 354 15.16 6.28 0.53
CA ALA A 354 13.77 5.99 0.84
C ALA A 354 13.51 6.27 2.33
N SER A 355 12.27 6.58 2.68
CA SER A 355 11.82 6.50 4.08
C SER A 355 11.26 5.12 4.37
N ALA A 356 11.36 4.67 5.61
CA ALA A 356 10.67 3.45 6.03
C ALA A 356 9.16 3.63 5.84
N ILE A 357 8.53 2.64 5.22
CA ILE A 357 7.08 2.53 5.23
C ILE A 357 6.67 2.21 6.68
N PRO A 358 5.57 2.79 7.20
CA PRO A 358 5.07 2.43 8.52
C PRO A 358 5.01 0.91 8.74
N GLY A 359 5.62 0.42 9.82
CA GLY A 359 5.79 -1.01 10.11
C GLY A 359 7.13 -1.63 9.68
N ASN A 360 7.93 -0.97 8.83
CA ASN A 360 9.22 -1.50 8.36
C ASN A 360 10.43 -0.88 9.08
N GLU A 361 10.23 -0.04 10.11
CA GLU A 361 11.30 0.68 10.79
C GLU A 361 12.35 -0.25 11.40
N ALA A 362 11.91 -1.35 12.00
CA ALA A 362 12.81 -2.35 12.60
C ALA A 362 13.66 -3.05 11.54
N SER A 363 13.06 -3.42 10.42
CA SER A 363 13.75 -4.07 9.28
C SER A 363 14.77 -3.15 8.64
N VAL A 364 14.44 -1.86 8.45
CA VAL A 364 15.39 -0.85 7.94
C VAL A 364 16.53 -0.63 8.93
N SER A 365 16.25 -0.53 10.23
CA SER A 365 17.29 -0.41 11.27
C SER A 365 18.23 -1.61 11.29
N LYS A 366 17.68 -2.83 11.15
CA LYS A 366 18.49 -4.06 11.05
C LYS A 366 19.40 -4.04 9.82
N LEU A 367 18.89 -3.65 8.66
CA LEU A 367 19.67 -3.50 7.43
C LEU A 367 20.82 -2.50 7.63
N MET A 368 20.56 -1.34 8.20
CA MET A 368 21.58 -0.33 8.48
C MET A 368 22.70 -0.89 9.37
N ASN A 369 22.34 -1.62 10.43
CA ASN A 369 23.32 -2.27 11.31
C ASN A 369 24.19 -3.30 10.56
N LEU A 370 23.59 -4.08 9.65
CA LEU A 370 24.33 -5.04 8.82
C LEU A 370 25.31 -4.32 7.89
N LEU A 371 24.89 -3.24 7.23
CA LEU A 371 25.75 -2.44 6.36
C LEU A 371 26.90 -1.80 7.13
N MET A 372 26.65 -1.23 8.30
CA MET A 372 27.68 -0.65 9.16
C MET A 372 28.68 -1.71 9.65
N LYS A 373 28.22 -2.92 9.97
CA LYS A 373 29.11 -4.07 10.33
C LYS A 373 29.99 -4.50 9.16
N ALA A 374 29.51 -4.36 7.91
CA ALA A 374 30.32 -4.60 6.72
C ALA A 374 31.39 -3.51 6.48
N GLY A 375 31.40 -2.44 7.29
CA GLY A 375 32.39 -1.37 7.25
C GLY A 375 32.15 -0.31 6.17
N VAL A 376 31.01 -0.34 5.48
CA VAL A 376 30.66 0.62 4.42
C VAL A 376 30.19 1.95 5.01
N THR A 377 30.35 3.02 4.22
CA THR A 377 29.77 4.34 4.57
C THR A 377 28.27 4.32 4.22
N VAL A 378 27.39 4.40 5.23
CA VAL A 378 25.94 4.47 5.01
C VAL A 378 25.49 5.93 5.05
N ARG A 379 24.65 6.33 4.07
CA ARG A 379 23.98 7.61 3.98
C ARG A 379 22.47 7.38 3.98
N TYR A 380 21.84 7.83 5.05
CA TYR A 380 20.39 7.75 5.26
C TYR A 380 19.96 9.09 5.88
N LYS A 381 19.00 9.25 6.65
CA LYS A 381 18.38 10.47 7.22
C LYS A 381 19.33 11.64 7.63
N GLU A 382 20.62 11.42 7.72
CA GLU A 382 21.63 12.46 8.02
C GLU A 382 21.65 13.60 6.99
N PHE A 383 21.31 13.29 5.74
CA PHE A 383 21.16 14.25 4.68
C PHE A 383 19.66 14.47 4.48
N SER A 384 19.14 15.60 4.93
CA SER A 384 17.72 15.92 4.92
C SER A 384 17.06 15.78 3.54
N ASP A 385 17.85 15.87 2.47
CA ASP A 385 17.38 15.91 1.09
C ASP A 385 17.73 14.64 0.28
N ILE A 386 18.01 13.52 0.93
CA ILE A 386 18.16 12.20 0.25
C ILE A 386 16.80 11.65 -0.20
N HIS A 387 15.75 11.98 0.51
CA HIS A 387 14.38 11.56 0.23
C HIS A 387 13.42 12.72 0.44
N VAL A 388 12.47 12.85 -0.45
CA VAL A 388 11.31 13.74 -0.30
C VAL A 388 10.03 12.95 -0.50
N SER A 389 8.96 13.36 0.19
CA SER A 389 7.65 12.72 0.06
C SER A 389 7.07 12.92 -1.34
N GLY A 390 6.29 11.96 -1.81
CA GLY A 390 5.46 12.09 -3.00
C GLY A 390 4.11 12.75 -2.73
N HIS A 391 3.75 12.96 -1.46
CA HIS A 391 2.41 13.41 -1.05
C HIS A 391 2.41 14.86 -0.57
N ALA A 392 1.27 15.53 -0.76
CA ALA A 392 1.03 16.92 -0.46
C ALA A 392 1.03 17.21 1.05
N ALA A 393 1.83 18.18 1.48
CA ALA A 393 1.75 18.76 2.81
C ALA A 393 0.54 19.71 2.93
N GLN A 394 0.28 20.24 4.13
CA GLN A 394 -0.95 20.97 4.44
C GLN A 394 -1.23 22.17 3.53
N GLU A 395 -0.21 22.96 3.16
CA GLU A 395 -0.44 24.15 2.32
C GLU A 395 -0.76 23.76 0.86
N GLU A 396 -0.25 22.64 0.39
CA GLU A 396 -0.59 22.09 -0.92
C GLU A 396 -2.03 21.55 -0.94
N GLN A 397 -2.44 20.83 0.12
CA GLN A 397 -3.82 20.37 0.33
C GLN A 397 -4.79 21.57 0.36
N LYS A 398 -4.45 22.64 1.11
CA LYS A 398 -5.22 23.89 1.16
C LYS A 398 -5.36 24.52 -0.22
N LEU A 399 -4.28 24.53 -1.00
CA LEU A 399 -4.30 25.10 -2.34
C LEU A 399 -5.28 24.34 -3.26
N ILE A 400 -5.25 23.01 -3.25
CA ILE A 400 -6.18 22.21 -4.05
C ILE A 400 -7.62 22.42 -3.59
N ILE A 401 -7.89 22.39 -2.29
CA ILE A 401 -9.25 22.66 -1.76
C ILE A 401 -9.74 24.04 -2.19
N ARG A 402 -8.85 25.07 -2.17
CA ARG A 402 -9.20 26.44 -2.57
C ARG A 402 -9.39 26.60 -4.08
N LEU A 403 -8.65 25.87 -4.91
CA LEU A 403 -8.84 25.89 -6.37
C LEU A 403 -10.16 25.20 -6.76
N VAL A 404 -10.46 24.07 -6.13
CA VAL A 404 -11.63 23.24 -6.45
C VAL A 404 -12.89 23.76 -5.80
N GLN A 405 -12.83 24.29 -4.58
CA GLN A 405 -13.96 24.78 -3.77
C GLN A 405 -15.16 23.81 -3.81
N PRO A 406 -14.99 22.55 -3.40
CA PRO A 406 -16.00 21.53 -3.53
C PRO A 406 -17.19 21.79 -2.59
N LYS A 407 -18.37 21.28 -2.95
CA LYS A 407 -19.51 21.25 -2.03
C LYS A 407 -19.29 20.25 -0.91
N PHE A 408 -18.87 19.02 -1.26
CA PHE A 408 -18.57 17.94 -0.33
C PHE A 408 -17.11 17.57 -0.39
N PHE A 409 -16.57 17.13 0.75
CA PHE A 409 -15.18 16.73 0.87
C PHE A 409 -15.07 15.36 1.54
N LEU A 410 -14.31 14.46 0.91
CA LEU A 410 -14.02 13.13 1.40
C LEU A 410 -12.50 12.96 1.41
N PRO A 411 -11.84 13.06 2.59
CA PRO A 411 -10.43 12.71 2.69
C PRO A 411 -10.25 11.21 2.47
N VAL A 412 -9.33 10.84 1.58
CA VAL A 412 -9.03 9.45 1.21
C VAL A 412 -7.53 9.20 1.35
N HIS A 413 -7.11 7.95 1.24
CA HIS A 413 -5.72 7.51 1.28
C HIS A 413 -4.99 7.90 2.57
N GLY A 414 -4.70 6.94 3.42
CA GLY A 414 -3.96 7.11 4.67
C GLY A 414 -4.67 6.55 5.90
N GLU A 415 -3.95 6.50 6.99
CA GLU A 415 -4.48 6.09 8.29
C GLU A 415 -5.55 7.07 8.80
N TYR A 416 -6.35 6.64 9.76
CA TYR A 416 -7.44 7.45 10.30
C TYR A 416 -6.97 8.82 10.82
N ASN A 417 -5.80 8.90 11.43
CA ASN A 417 -5.22 10.16 11.91
C ASN A 417 -4.96 11.15 10.76
N HIS A 418 -4.46 10.66 9.60
CA HIS A 418 -4.23 11.46 8.39
C HIS A 418 -5.55 11.99 7.82
N ILE A 419 -6.54 11.12 7.68
CA ILE A 419 -7.89 11.43 7.21
C ILE A 419 -8.55 12.48 8.11
N ALA A 420 -8.48 12.30 9.43
CA ALA A 420 -9.05 13.23 10.40
C ALA A 420 -8.35 14.60 10.39
N ARG A 421 -7.03 14.64 10.20
CA ARG A 421 -6.28 15.90 10.07
C ARG A 421 -6.66 16.64 8.79
N HIS A 422 -6.76 15.92 7.66
CA HIS A 422 -7.13 16.51 6.38
C HIS A 422 -8.55 17.10 6.40
N ALA A 423 -9.49 16.44 7.07
CA ALA A 423 -10.83 16.99 7.30
C ALA A 423 -10.79 18.35 8.03
N LYS A 424 -9.95 18.49 9.06
CA LYS A 424 -9.75 19.78 9.74
C LYS A 424 -9.17 20.84 8.81
N THR A 425 -8.20 20.48 7.97
CA THR A 425 -7.65 21.36 6.93
C THR A 425 -8.73 21.84 5.96
N ALA A 426 -9.69 20.96 5.58
CA ALA A 426 -10.79 21.33 4.73
C ALA A 426 -11.74 22.35 5.41
N VAL A 427 -12.01 22.18 6.72
CA VAL A 427 -12.78 23.17 7.51
C VAL A 427 -12.05 24.51 7.56
N GLU A 428 -10.74 24.51 7.80
CA GLU A 428 -9.90 25.72 7.75
C GLU A 428 -9.99 26.42 6.38
N CYS A 429 -10.18 25.65 5.32
CA CYS A 429 -10.42 26.15 3.97
C CYS A 429 -11.89 26.53 3.66
N GLY A 430 -12.77 26.52 4.65
CA GLY A 430 -14.15 26.99 4.51
C GLY A 430 -15.12 25.98 3.94
N VAL A 431 -14.76 24.69 3.88
CA VAL A 431 -15.74 23.62 3.65
C VAL A 431 -16.59 23.46 4.91
N ASP A 432 -17.90 23.46 4.77
CA ASP A 432 -18.81 23.26 5.91
C ASP A 432 -18.57 21.87 6.51
N GLU A 433 -18.36 21.77 7.82
CA GLU A 433 -18.09 20.52 8.52
C GLU A 433 -19.17 19.46 8.27
N ARG A 434 -20.43 19.88 8.10
CA ARG A 434 -21.56 19.00 7.75
C ARG A 434 -21.46 18.39 6.34
N ASN A 435 -20.60 18.93 5.50
CA ASN A 435 -20.32 18.49 4.14
C ASN A 435 -19.03 17.65 4.05
N ILE A 436 -18.43 17.30 5.18
CA ILE A 436 -17.25 16.44 5.27
C ILE A 436 -17.66 15.11 5.88
N LEU A 437 -17.25 14.00 5.30
CA LEU A 437 -17.52 12.67 5.84
C LEU A 437 -16.21 11.87 5.95
N LEU A 438 -15.91 11.40 7.15
CA LEU A 438 -14.85 10.42 7.38
C LEU A 438 -15.42 9.03 7.13
N MET A 439 -14.71 8.25 6.31
CA MET A 439 -15.12 6.92 5.88
C MET A 439 -14.14 5.87 6.39
N SER A 440 -14.63 4.64 6.43
CA SER A 440 -13.82 3.42 6.54
C SER A 440 -14.05 2.56 5.29
N ASP A 441 -13.14 1.60 5.06
CA ASP A 441 -13.33 0.63 3.99
C ASP A 441 -14.67 -0.09 4.12
N GLY A 442 -15.36 -0.26 3.00
CA GLY A 442 -16.71 -0.82 2.94
C GLY A 442 -17.85 0.18 3.14
N ASP A 443 -17.58 1.40 3.59
CA ASP A 443 -18.62 2.41 3.74
C ASP A 443 -19.13 2.86 2.38
N GLN A 444 -20.35 2.51 2.03
CA GLN A 444 -20.98 3.03 0.82
C GLN A 444 -21.63 4.37 1.11
N VAL A 445 -21.15 5.42 0.45
CA VAL A 445 -21.62 6.80 0.58
C VAL A 445 -22.36 7.22 -0.66
N GLU A 446 -23.60 7.70 -0.49
CA GLU A 446 -24.43 8.25 -1.56
C GLU A 446 -24.24 9.78 -1.62
N ILE A 447 -23.92 10.26 -2.80
CA ILE A 447 -23.64 11.66 -3.13
C ILE A 447 -24.69 12.14 -4.12
N THR A 448 -25.38 13.20 -3.76
CA THR A 448 -26.36 13.89 -4.62
C THR A 448 -26.10 15.39 -4.57
N PRO A 449 -26.68 16.19 -5.46
CA PRO A 449 -26.58 17.64 -5.33
C PRO A 449 -27.09 18.20 -3.98
N LYS A 450 -27.92 17.45 -3.24
CA LYS A 450 -28.53 17.90 -1.99
C LYS A 450 -27.78 17.42 -0.74
N TYR A 451 -27.27 16.19 -0.73
CA TYR A 451 -26.71 15.57 0.46
C TYR A 451 -25.57 14.60 0.16
N LEU A 452 -24.77 14.38 1.18
CA LEU A 452 -23.74 13.36 1.30
C LEU A 452 -24.08 12.51 2.52
N LYS A 453 -24.25 11.18 2.36
CA LYS A 453 -24.56 10.32 3.50
C LYS A 453 -24.09 8.87 3.30
N LYS A 454 -23.68 8.22 4.36
CA LYS A 454 -23.48 6.77 4.41
C LYS A 454 -24.82 6.06 4.31
N VAL A 455 -24.95 5.10 3.40
CA VAL A 455 -26.22 4.36 3.16
C VAL A 455 -26.14 2.92 3.63
N LYS A 456 -24.98 2.27 3.51
CA LYS A 456 -24.74 0.91 4.02
C LYS A 456 -23.25 0.66 4.18
N THR A 457 -22.90 -0.49 4.75
CA THR A 457 -21.55 -1.03 4.72
C THR A 457 -21.57 -2.31 3.89
N VAL A 458 -20.60 -2.48 3.00
CA VAL A 458 -20.36 -3.72 2.24
C VAL A 458 -19.22 -4.50 2.89
N LYS A 459 -19.18 -5.81 2.61
CA LYS A 459 -18.07 -6.64 3.06
C LYS A 459 -16.78 -6.19 2.39
N THR A 460 -15.76 -5.97 3.20
CA THR A 460 -14.36 -5.74 2.80
C THR A 460 -13.46 -6.66 3.60
N GLY A 461 -12.21 -6.74 3.22
CA GLY A 461 -11.21 -7.53 3.93
C GLY A 461 -9.95 -7.66 3.08
N LYS A 462 -9.04 -8.49 3.55
CA LYS A 462 -7.78 -8.77 2.88
C LYS A 462 -7.62 -10.26 2.65
N THR A 463 -7.07 -10.60 1.50
CA THR A 463 -6.60 -11.92 1.15
C THR A 463 -5.08 -11.92 1.33
N TYR A 464 -4.58 -12.84 2.12
CA TYR A 464 -3.16 -13.00 2.41
C TYR A 464 -2.51 -13.87 1.34
N ILE A 465 -1.40 -13.39 0.76
CA ILE A 465 -0.70 -14.10 -0.31
C ILE A 465 0.73 -14.45 0.14
N ASP A 466 1.08 -15.73 0.01
CA ASP A 466 2.45 -16.22 -0.01
C ASP A 466 2.91 -16.20 -1.47
N ASN A 467 3.70 -15.19 -1.83
CA ASN A 467 4.15 -14.98 -3.20
C ASN A 467 5.18 -16.02 -3.65
N GLN A 468 5.95 -16.58 -2.70
CA GLN A 468 6.96 -17.62 -3.01
C GLN A 468 6.29 -18.91 -3.51
N ASN A 469 5.17 -19.27 -2.90
CA ASN A 469 4.41 -20.47 -3.25
C ASN A 469 3.19 -20.15 -4.15
N ASN A 470 2.95 -18.88 -4.47
CA ASN A 470 1.77 -18.40 -5.23
C ASN A 470 0.45 -18.94 -4.64
N MET A 471 0.37 -18.92 -3.31
CA MET A 471 -0.75 -19.47 -2.54
C MET A 471 -1.49 -18.38 -1.77
N THR A 472 -2.81 -18.52 -1.72
CA THR A 472 -3.62 -17.77 -0.77
C THR A 472 -3.52 -18.44 0.59
N ILE A 473 -3.28 -17.66 1.64
CA ILE A 473 -3.24 -18.11 3.03
C ILE A 473 -4.55 -17.72 3.69
N GLU A 474 -5.21 -18.66 4.34
CA GLU A 474 -6.42 -18.37 5.12
C GLU A 474 -6.08 -17.58 6.39
N ASN A 475 -7.01 -16.74 6.82
CA ASN A 475 -6.84 -15.90 8.01
C ASN A 475 -6.49 -16.72 9.27
N ASP A 476 -7.12 -17.89 9.41
CA ASP A 476 -6.87 -18.77 10.55
C ASP A 476 -5.42 -19.26 10.63
N VAL A 477 -4.80 -19.51 9.45
CA VAL A 477 -3.38 -19.91 9.37
C VAL A 477 -2.47 -18.77 9.83
N VAL A 478 -2.78 -17.53 9.46
CA VAL A 478 -2.01 -16.35 9.90
C VAL A 478 -2.13 -16.16 11.41
N LEU A 479 -3.35 -16.26 11.95
CA LEU A 479 -3.60 -16.16 13.39
C LEU A 479 -2.90 -17.29 14.19
N ASP A 480 -2.86 -18.50 13.65
CA ASP A 480 -2.16 -19.62 14.31
C ASP A 480 -0.64 -19.44 14.29
N ARG A 481 -0.07 -18.95 13.17
CA ARG A 481 1.35 -18.59 13.10
C ARG A 481 1.71 -17.49 14.10
N GLN A 482 0.84 -16.49 14.27
CA GLN A 482 1.01 -15.41 15.24
C GLN A 482 1.01 -15.95 16.67
N LYS A 483 0.04 -16.78 17.05
CA LYS A 483 0.00 -17.43 18.38
C LYS A 483 1.23 -18.30 18.63
N LEU A 484 1.66 -19.06 17.63
CA LEU A 484 2.88 -19.86 17.71
C LEU A 484 4.12 -19.00 17.99
N ALA A 485 4.24 -17.86 17.31
CA ALA A 485 5.37 -16.96 17.49
C ALA A 485 5.37 -16.23 18.84
N GLU A 486 4.19 -15.84 19.33
CA GLU A 486 4.05 -15.05 20.56
C GLU A 486 3.98 -15.90 21.84
N ASP A 487 3.19 -16.98 21.82
CA ASP A 487 2.78 -17.70 23.01
C ASP A 487 3.07 -19.21 22.97
N GLY A 488 3.59 -19.71 21.86
CA GLY A 488 3.97 -21.12 21.73
C GLY A 488 2.78 -22.07 21.50
N ILE A 489 3.02 -23.36 21.71
CA ILE A 489 2.06 -24.44 21.42
C ILE A 489 1.94 -25.42 22.59
N VAL A 490 0.72 -25.94 22.80
CA VAL A 490 0.43 -27.09 23.66
C VAL A 490 -0.25 -28.18 22.84
N THR A 491 0.37 -29.34 22.70
CA THR A 491 -0.25 -30.52 22.10
C THR A 491 -0.69 -31.48 23.18
N ILE A 492 -1.87 -32.05 23.00
CA ILE A 492 -2.52 -32.97 23.95
C ILE A 492 -2.91 -34.24 23.22
N VAL A 493 -2.53 -35.38 23.74
CA VAL A 493 -2.98 -36.69 23.23
C VAL A 493 -3.72 -37.43 24.33
N ALA A 494 -4.96 -37.83 24.07
CA ALA A 494 -5.75 -38.62 24.97
C ALA A 494 -6.35 -39.83 24.28
N GLN A 495 -6.51 -40.94 24.98
CA GLN A 495 -7.13 -42.18 24.48
C GLN A 495 -8.39 -42.49 25.27
N ILE A 496 -9.47 -42.79 24.57
CA ILE A 496 -10.78 -43.11 25.14
C ILE A 496 -11.25 -44.46 24.61
N SER A 497 -11.65 -45.35 25.52
CA SER A 497 -12.17 -46.68 25.15
C SER A 497 -13.54 -46.57 24.48
N GLN A 498 -13.70 -47.17 23.29
CA GLN A 498 -14.98 -47.25 22.62
C GLN A 498 -16.01 -48.09 23.40
N ALA A 499 -15.54 -49.08 24.13
CA ALA A 499 -16.43 -50.03 24.80
C ALA A 499 -17.18 -49.40 26.00
N ASN A 500 -16.50 -48.53 26.77
CA ASN A 500 -17.05 -48.02 28.02
C ASN A 500 -16.94 -46.48 28.17
N GLY A 501 -16.42 -45.79 27.16
CA GLY A 501 -16.23 -44.31 27.17
C GLY A 501 -15.25 -43.82 28.24
N LYS A 502 -14.37 -44.66 28.76
CA LYS A 502 -13.40 -44.27 29.80
C LYS A 502 -12.03 -43.98 29.20
N MET A 503 -11.30 -43.12 29.86
CA MET A 503 -9.93 -42.83 29.51
C MET A 503 -9.04 -44.08 29.57
N VAL A 504 -8.22 -44.30 28.57
CA VAL A 504 -7.22 -45.38 28.50
C VAL A 504 -5.83 -44.78 28.67
N GLY A 505 -5.18 -45.16 29.79
CA GLY A 505 -3.89 -44.57 30.14
C GLY A 505 -4.00 -43.12 30.67
N LYS A 506 -2.91 -42.36 30.60
CA LYS A 506 -2.87 -40.95 30.99
C LYS A 506 -2.79 -40.05 29.74
N PRO A 507 -3.38 -38.84 29.79
CA PRO A 507 -3.17 -37.90 28.72
C PRO A 507 -1.68 -37.50 28.65
N VAL A 508 -1.16 -37.34 27.45
CA VAL A 508 0.22 -36.89 27.22
C VAL A 508 0.19 -35.45 26.71
N VAL A 509 1.00 -34.61 27.35
CA VAL A 509 1.07 -33.18 27.00
C VAL A 509 2.51 -32.81 26.62
N HIS A 510 2.65 -32.12 25.52
CA HIS A 510 3.90 -31.44 25.15
C HIS A 510 3.67 -29.95 25.01
N THR A 511 4.63 -29.16 25.50
CA THR A 511 4.61 -27.70 25.36
C THR A 511 5.90 -27.25 24.67
N HIS A 512 5.80 -26.24 23.80
CA HIS A 512 6.98 -25.62 23.17
C HIS A 512 6.77 -24.11 23.06
N GLY A 513 7.82 -23.35 23.41
CA GLY A 513 7.81 -21.89 23.33
C GLY A 513 6.91 -21.20 24.37
N LEU A 514 6.33 -21.94 25.34
CA LEU A 514 5.39 -21.42 26.33
C LEU A 514 6.06 -21.09 27.66
N VAL A 515 6.99 -21.92 28.10
CA VAL A 515 7.77 -21.79 29.33
C VAL A 515 9.25 -22.11 29.06
N PRO A 516 10.21 -21.66 29.92
CA PRO A 516 11.60 -22.04 29.78
C PRO A 516 11.81 -23.56 29.81
N ASP A 517 12.75 -24.09 29.05
CA ASP A 517 13.01 -25.53 28.91
C ASP A 517 13.14 -26.27 30.25
N LYS A 518 13.70 -25.60 31.26
CA LYS A 518 13.87 -26.17 32.63
C LYS A 518 12.53 -26.40 33.35
N GLU A 519 11.49 -25.65 33.00
CA GLU A 519 10.16 -25.72 33.58
C GLU A 519 9.20 -26.55 32.72
N ASP A 520 9.51 -26.80 31.47
CA ASP A 520 8.63 -27.38 30.46
C ASP A 520 8.04 -28.72 30.93
N LYS A 521 8.90 -29.67 31.34
CA LYS A 521 8.47 -30.98 31.83
C LYS A 521 7.57 -30.92 33.09
N LYS A 522 7.81 -29.94 33.97
CA LYS A 522 7.01 -29.75 35.17
C LYS A 522 5.65 -29.19 34.79
N PHE A 523 5.61 -28.20 33.92
CA PHE A 523 4.39 -27.55 33.47
C PHE A 523 3.51 -28.50 32.65
N ALA A 524 4.11 -29.32 31.76
CA ALA A 524 3.39 -30.37 31.04
C ALA A 524 2.70 -31.35 32.02
N LYS A 525 3.41 -31.81 33.05
CA LYS A 525 2.82 -32.69 34.10
C LYS A 525 1.70 -32.03 34.88
N GLU A 526 1.78 -30.73 35.14
CA GLU A 526 0.66 -29.99 35.79
C GLU A 526 -0.59 -30.00 34.90
N ILE A 527 -0.44 -29.83 33.60
CA ILE A 527 -1.54 -29.90 32.63
C ILE A 527 -2.06 -31.34 32.51
N GLU A 528 -1.17 -32.35 32.42
CA GLU A 528 -1.56 -33.78 32.40
C GLU A 528 -2.45 -34.13 33.59
N HIS A 529 -2.07 -33.73 34.80
CA HIS A 529 -2.88 -33.98 36.02
C HIS A 529 -4.22 -33.25 35.97
N LEU A 530 -4.25 -32.01 35.50
CA LEU A 530 -5.50 -31.25 35.29
C LEU A 530 -6.45 -32.01 34.37
N LEU A 531 -5.93 -32.48 33.23
CA LEU A 531 -6.71 -33.19 32.21
C LEU A 531 -7.16 -34.57 32.67
N GLU A 532 -6.30 -35.31 33.38
CA GLU A 532 -6.66 -36.59 34.01
C GLU A 532 -7.86 -36.40 34.95
N THR A 533 -7.82 -35.42 35.85
CA THR A 533 -8.89 -35.11 36.77
C THR A 533 -10.19 -34.70 36.06
N MET A 534 -10.08 -33.91 34.99
CA MET A 534 -11.22 -33.45 34.18
C MET A 534 -11.89 -34.63 33.48
N LEU A 535 -11.10 -35.47 32.78
CA LEU A 535 -11.61 -36.62 32.03
C LEU A 535 -12.29 -37.66 32.94
N LEU A 536 -11.76 -37.89 34.14
CA LEU A 536 -12.38 -38.79 35.14
C LEU A 536 -13.74 -38.29 35.62
N ASN A 537 -13.99 -36.99 35.59
CA ASN A 537 -15.24 -36.36 36.05
C ASN A 537 -16.23 -36.05 34.91
N MET A 538 -15.90 -36.36 33.66
CA MET A 538 -16.81 -36.15 32.51
C MET A 538 -17.97 -37.15 32.53
N LYS A 539 -19.16 -36.68 32.10
CA LYS A 539 -20.36 -37.54 32.00
C LYS A 539 -20.19 -38.56 30.88
N GLU A 540 -20.62 -39.80 31.09
CA GLU A 540 -20.48 -40.90 30.14
C GLU A 540 -21.02 -40.61 28.74
N GLY A 541 -22.09 -39.83 28.59
CA GLY A 541 -22.64 -39.42 27.29
C GLY A 541 -21.75 -38.49 26.47
N ALA A 542 -20.97 -37.63 27.13
CA ALA A 542 -20.04 -36.68 26.50
C ALA A 542 -18.74 -37.37 26.03
N MET A 543 -18.39 -38.50 26.60
CA MET A 543 -17.16 -39.26 26.29
C MET A 543 -17.25 -40.09 25.02
N LYS A 544 -18.37 -40.06 24.29
CA LYS A 544 -18.56 -40.77 23.03
C LYS A 544 -18.30 -39.90 21.79
N ASP A 545 -18.22 -38.61 21.95
CA ASP A 545 -17.96 -37.64 20.88
C ASP A 545 -16.57 -37.03 21.06
N HIS A 546 -15.64 -37.40 20.17
CA HIS A 546 -14.27 -36.92 20.20
C HIS A 546 -14.17 -35.37 20.07
N THR A 547 -15.08 -34.74 19.31
CA THR A 547 -15.11 -33.28 19.12
C THR A 547 -15.47 -32.55 20.43
N ILE A 548 -16.40 -33.12 21.18
CA ILE A 548 -16.78 -32.57 22.49
C ILE A 548 -15.58 -32.67 23.46
N ILE A 549 -14.91 -33.83 23.47
CA ILE A 549 -13.76 -34.05 24.35
C ILE A 549 -12.61 -33.09 23.98
N GLU A 550 -12.28 -32.98 22.71
CA GLU A 550 -11.23 -32.06 22.24
C GLU A 550 -11.52 -30.60 22.62
N ASN A 551 -12.77 -30.16 22.51
CA ASN A 551 -13.17 -28.81 22.92
C ASN A 551 -13.05 -28.60 24.44
N GLU A 552 -13.43 -29.58 25.22
CA GLU A 552 -13.30 -29.51 26.69
C GLU A 552 -11.82 -29.52 27.12
N LEU A 553 -10.97 -30.37 26.49
CA LEU A 553 -9.52 -30.38 26.72
C LEU A 553 -8.91 -29.01 26.41
N ARG A 554 -9.25 -28.46 25.22
CA ARG A 554 -8.79 -27.16 24.78
C ARG A 554 -9.19 -26.05 25.76
N ASN A 555 -10.44 -26.05 26.21
CA ASN A 555 -10.96 -25.04 27.13
C ASN A 555 -10.34 -25.13 28.51
N ALA A 556 -10.14 -26.34 29.02
CA ALA A 556 -9.51 -26.57 30.33
C ALA A 556 -8.05 -26.07 30.35
N VAL A 557 -7.28 -26.46 29.31
CA VAL A 557 -5.88 -26.02 29.18
C VAL A 557 -5.79 -24.52 28.96
N ARG A 558 -6.64 -23.95 28.09
CA ARG A 558 -6.70 -22.50 27.88
C ARG A 558 -6.91 -21.74 29.18
N LYS A 559 -7.91 -22.12 29.98
CA LYS A 559 -8.20 -21.49 31.29
C LYS A 559 -7.02 -21.61 32.24
N HIS A 560 -6.37 -22.77 32.28
CA HIS A 560 -5.22 -23.01 33.15
C HIS A 560 -4.03 -22.16 32.76
N VAL A 561 -3.66 -22.14 31.47
CA VAL A 561 -2.51 -21.38 30.94
C VAL A 561 -2.72 -19.88 31.12
N ILE A 562 -3.92 -19.36 30.81
CA ILE A 562 -4.23 -17.94 31.00
C ILE A 562 -4.08 -17.56 32.48
N ARG A 563 -4.60 -18.40 33.41
CA ARG A 563 -4.56 -18.13 34.84
C ARG A 563 -3.14 -18.15 35.40
N THR A 564 -2.31 -19.11 34.97
CA THR A 564 -0.98 -19.38 35.55
C THR A 564 0.15 -18.65 34.86
N LYS A 565 0.08 -18.49 33.52
CA LYS A 565 1.16 -17.93 32.69
C LYS A 565 0.77 -16.64 31.95
N LYS A 566 -0.52 -16.27 31.94
CA LYS A 566 -1.05 -15.12 31.19
C LYS A 566 -0.68 -15.15 29.69
N ARG A 567 -0.74 -16.35 29.10
CA ARG A 567 -0.41 -16.65 27.70
C ARG A 567 -1.61 -17.26 26.98
N TYR A 568 -1.64 -17.16 25.65
CA TYR A 568 -2.72 -17.65 24.77
C TYR A 568 -2.20 -18.61 23.69
N PRO A 569 -1.50 -19.71 24.06
CA PRO A 569 -0.84 -20.59 23.10
C PRO A 569 -1.84 -21.23 22.14
N LEU A 570 -1.30 -21.73 21.02
CA LEU A 570 -2.03 -22.64 20.14
C LEU A 570 -2.21 -23.97 20.88
N ILE A 571 -3.45 -24.44 21.06
CA ILE A 571 -3.75 -25.69 21.78
C ILE A 571 -4.36 -26.69 20.81
N ILE A 572 -3.65 -27.80 20.60
CA ILE A 572 -4.04 -28.88 19.68
C ILE A 572 -4.30 -30.15 20.48
N PRO A 573 -5.56 -30.42 20.88
CA PRO A 573 -5.95 -31.70 21.42
C PRO A 573 -6.20 -32.70 20.28
N THR A 574 -5.78 -33.94 20.49
CA THR A 574 -6.05 -35.08 19.63
C THR A 574 -6.58 -36.21 20.49
N VAL A 575 -7.77 -36.71 20.18
CA VAL A 575 -8.43 -37.79 20.93
C VAL A 575 -8.53 -39.02 20.04
N PHE A 576 -7.95 -40.12 20.48
CA PHE A 576 -8.09 -41.44 19.86
C PHE A 576 -9.17 -42.27 20.59
N ILE A 577 -10.13 -42.77 19.82
CA ILE A 577 -11.12 -43.74 20.34
C ILE A 577 -10.55 -45.13 20.03
N VAL A 578 -10.26 -45.93 21.03
CA VAL A 578 -9.59 -47.20 20.97
C VAL A 578 -10.44 -48.34 21.56
#